data_adf31a373552ce5446e9ac6695f83ffd
#
_entry.id   adf31a373552ce5446e9ac6695f83ffd
#
_cell.length_a   1.000
_cell.length_b   1.000
_cell.length_c   1.000
_cell.angle_alpha   90.00
_cell.angle_beta   90.00
_cell.angle_gamma   90.00
#
_symmetry.space_group_name_H-M   'P 1'
#
loop_
_entity.id
_entity.type
_entity.pdbx_description
1 polymer ?
#
loop_
_entity_poly.entity_id
_entity_poly.type
_entity_poly.pdbx_seq_one_letter_code
_entity_poly.pdbx_strand_id
1 'polypeptide(L)'
;LVLGSAESLVGSGSIGWGIGRVGAQNTAKVISWNGIASYGALAIGAPLGVWLVSRLGLWSMGASIILLALLGLLLAWPKLAAPIVAGERLPFIHVLGKVFPHGCGLALGSIGFGTIATFITLYYATRHWDNAVLCLSLFGASFIGARLLFGNLINRLGGFRVAIACLSVETLGLLLLWLAPDANWALAGAALSGFGFSLVFPALGVEAVNLVPASSRGAAVGAYSLFIDLSLGITGPLAGAIAAGFGFASIFLFAAIAACTGLVLSLYLYHQAPKLRQEREAR
;
A
#
# COMPACT_ATOMS: atom_id res chain seq x y z
N LEU A 1 15.82 -11.72 2.24
CA LEU A 1 16.12 -10.75 3.31
C LEU A 1 16.81 -9.50 2.75
N VAL A 2 17.96 -9.60 2.07
CA VAL A 2 18.70 -8.44 1.54
C VAL A 2 17.85 -7.56 0.63
N LEU A 3 17.13 -8.17 -0.33
CA LEU A 3 16.26 -7.43 -1.26
C LEU A 3 15.13 -6.69 -0.52
N GLY A 4 14.43 -7.36 0.40
CA GLY A 4 13.36 -6.73 1.18
C GLY A 4 13.86 -5.62 2.10
N SER A 5 15.06 -5.77 2.71
CA SER A 5 15.68 -4.70 3.49
C SER A 5 16.03 -3.50 2.62
N ALA A 6 16.54 -3.71 1.41
CA ALA A 6 16.85 -2.64 0.46
C ALA A 6 15.58 -1.91 0.02
N GLU A 7 14.51 -2.65 -0.30
CA GLU A 7 13.20 -2.09 -0.68
C GLU A 7 12.60 -1.22 0.43
N SER A 8 12.59 -1.73 1.67
CA SER A 8 12.06 -1.01 2.83
C SER A 8 12.86 0.28 3.11
N LEU A 9 14.20 0.23 3.01
CA LEU A 9 15.05 1.42 3.17
C LEU A 9 14.82 2.46 2.09
N VAL A 10 14.68 2.05 0.83
CA VAL A 10 14.42 2.98 -0.29
C VAL A 10 13.02 3.56 -0.17
N GLY A 11 12.01 2.75 0.13
CA GLY A 11 10.61 3.17 0.25
C GLY A 11 10.39 4.15 1.39
N SER A 12 10.79 3.79 2.61
CA SER A 12 10.66 4.66 3.78
C SER A 12 11.58 5.88 3.71
N GLY A 13 12.81 5.70 3.19
CA GLY A 13 13.78 6.77 3.00
C GLY A 13 13.32 7.83 2.01
N SER A 14 12.75 7.43 0.87
CA SER A 14 12.23 8.36 -0.16
C SER A 14 11.06 9.20 0.36
N ILE A 15 10.14 8.59 1.11
CA ILE A 15 9.02 9.29 1.75
C ILE A 15 9.54 10.26 2.81
N GLY A 16 10.43 9.79 3.71
CA GLY A 16 11.01 10.64 4.75
C GLY A 16 11.79 11.82 4.19
N TRP A 17 12.63 11.59 3.18
CA TRP A 17 13.36 12.64 2.47
C TRP A 17 12.42 13.63 1.79
N GLY A 18 11.40 13.14 1.10
CA GLY A 18 10.40 13.97 0.44
C GLY A 18 9.67 14.88 1.42
N ILE A 19 9.20 14.35 2.56
CA ILE A 19 8.53 15.13 3.61
C ILE A 19 9.48 16.19 4.19
N GLY A 20 10.74 15.83 4.46
CA GLY A 20 11.74 16.75 4.97
C GLY A 20 12.05 17.91 4.01
N ARG A 21 11.96 17.68 2.69
CA ARG A 21 12.22 18.71 1.66
C ARG A 21 11.05 19.66 1.39
N VAL A 22 9.81 19.15 1.41
CA VAL A 22 8.62 19.94 1.03
C VAL A 22 7.80 20.41 2.25
N GLY A 23 8.17 19.96 3.44
CA GLY A 23 7.49 20.30 4.69
C GLY A 23 6.36 19.34 5.06
N ALA A 24 6.14 19.25 6.37
CA ALA A 24 5.19 18.30 6.97
C ALA A 24 3.72 18.50 6.53
N GLN A 25 3.35 19.73 6.16
CA GLN A 25 2.02 20.07 5.64
C GLN A 25 1.72 19.35 4.30
N ASN A 26 2.74 18.90 3.57
CA ASN A 26 2.63 18.21 2.30
C ASN A 26 2.78 16.68 2.43
N THR A 27 2.75 16.12 3.64
CA THR A 27 2.94 14.68 3.90
C THR A 27 2.04 13.82 3.02
N ALA A 28 0.74 14.10 2.95
CA ALA A 28 -0.22 13.37 2.13
C ALA A 28 0.16 13.39 0.64
N LYS A 29 0.65 14.55 0.15
CA LYS A 29 1.07 14.72 -1.24
C LYS A 29 2.33 13.89 -1.55
N VAL A 30 3.33 13.90 -0.66
CA VAL A 30 4.56 13.09 -0.83
C VAL A 30 4.23 11.60 -0.86
N ILE A 31 3.44 11.12 0.11
CA ILE A 31 3.00 9.72 0.17
C ILE A 31 2.21 9.36 -1.10
N SER A 32 1.33 10.27 -1.56
CA SER A 32 0.54 10.03 -2.77
C SER A 32 1.42 9.88 -4.01
N TRP A 33 2.37 10.78 -4.24
CA TRP A 33 3.29 10.71 -5.38
C TRP A 33 4.21 9.48 -5.32
N ASN A 34 4.70 9.13 -4.13
CA ASN A 34 5.48 7.91 -3.96
C ASN A 34 4.68 6.65 -4.36
N GLY A 35 3.42 6.59 -3.95
CA GLY A 35 2.56 5.48 -4.34
C GLY A 35 2.21 5.47 -5.84
N ILE A 36 2.00 6.63 -6.48
CA ILE A 36 1.82 6.72 -7.93
C ILE A 36 3.05 6.14 -8.66
N ALA A 37 4.26 6.48 -8.20
CA ALA A 37 5.48 5.94 -8.78
C ALA A 37 5.57 4.41 -8.58
N SER A 38 5.32 3.90 -7.37
CA SER A 38 5.41 2.46 -7.05
C SER A 38 4.39 1.63 -7.82
N TYR A 39 3.12 2.01 -7.77
CA TYR A 39 2.06 1.24 -8.44
C TYR A 39 2.00 1.50 -9.95
N GLY A 40 2.51 2.65 -10.42
CA GLY A 40 2.76 2.91 -11.83
C GLY A 40 3.85 2.02 -12.39
N ALA A 41 4.94 1.82 -11.63
CA ALA A 41 5.97 0.86 -11.99
C ALA A 41 5.43 -0.57 -12.04
N LEU A 42 4.52 -0.95 -11.12
CA LEU A 42 3.85 -2.26 -11.14
C LEU A 42 2.96 -2.41 -12.39
N ALA A 43 2.13 -1.42 -12.70
CA ALA A 43 1.19 -1.46 -13.82
C ALA A 43 1.89 -1.62 -15.18
N ILE A 44 3.03 -0.96 -15.35
CA ILE A 44 3.84 -1.01 -16.58
C ILE A 44 4.83 -2.18 -16.52
N GLY A 45 5.44 -2.40 -15.36
CA GLY A 45 6.50 -3.38 -15.16
C GLY A 45 6.02 -4.81 -15.31
N ALA A 46 4.78 -5.13 -14.90
CA ALA A 46 4.25 -6.48 -15.04
C ALA A 46 4.17 -6.94 -16.51
N PRO A 47 3.50 -6.22 -17.44
CA PRO A 47 3.47 -6.61 -18.85
C PRO A 47 4.84 -6.50 -19.51
N LEU A 48 5.65 -5.50 -19.16
CA LEU A 48 7.00 -5.32 -19.70
C LEU A 48 7.92 -6.48 -19.29
N GLY A 49 7.84 -6.93 -18.04
CA GLY A 49 8.61 -8.06 -17.52
C GLY A 49 8.29 -9.35 -18.26
N VAL A 50 7.00 -9.64 -18.48
CA VAL A 50 6.57 -10.81 -19.27
C VAL A 50 7.10 -10.73 -20.72
N TRP A 51 7.01 -9.56 -21.35
CA TRP A 51 7.52 -9.34 -22.71
C TRP A 51 9.05 -9.52 -22.78
N LEU A 52 9.81 -8.94 -21.83
CA LEU A 52 11.27 -9.08 -21.78
C LEU A 52 11.69 -10.55 -21.63
N VAL A 53 11.07 -11.27 -20.70
CA VAL A 53 11.39 -12.69 -20.48
C VAL A 53 11.07 -13.53 -21.71
N SER A 54 9.94 -13.26 -22.37
CA SER A 54 9.53 -13.99 -23.57
C SER A 54 10.46 -13.77 -24.78
N ARG A 55 11.12 -12.61 -24.87
CA ARG A 55 12.02 -12.25 -25.97
C ARG A 55 13.49 -12.50 -25.69
N LEU A 56 13.92 -12.24 -24.48
CA LEU A 56 15.34 -12.21 -24.09
C LEU A 56 15.71 -13.24 -23.02
N GLY A 57 14.73 -13.96 -22.44
CA GLY A 57 14.95 -14.94 -21.39
C GLY A 57 15.05 -14.33 -20.00
N LEU A 58 15.15 -15.18 -18.98
CA LEU A 58 15.10 -14.78 -17.55
C LEU A 58 16.21 -13.81 -17.12
N TRP A 59 17.39 -13.86 -17.74
CA TRP A 59 18.49 -12.95 -17.39
C TRP A 59 18.16 -11.47 -17.63
N SER A 60 17.24 -11.19 -18.57
CA SER A 60 16.81 -9.82 -18.89
C SER A 60 16.12 -9.13 -17.72
N MET A 61 15.44 -9.85 -16.83
CA MET A 61 14.87 -9.29 -15.62
C MET A 61 15.97 -8.78 -14.67
N GLY A 62 16.99 -9.61 -14.40
CA GLY A 62 18.12 -9.21 -13.57
C GLY A 62 18.84 -7.99 -14.12
N ALA A 63 19.14 -8.00 -15.43
CA ALA A 63 19.79 -6.87 -16.10
C ALA A 63 18.95 -5.59 -16.03
N SER A 64 17.65 -5.67 -16.23
CA SER A 64 16.73 -4.53 -16.14
C SER A 64 16.69 -3.95 -14.71
N ILE A 65 16.62 -4.78 -13.68
CA ILE A 65 16.63 -4.36 -12.28
C ILE A 65 17.93 -3.63 -11.94
N ILE A 66 19.09 -4.18 -12.34
CA ILE A 66 20.40 -3.55 -12.13
C ILE A 66 20.46 -2.19 -12.84
N LEU A 67 20.04 -2.13 -14.10
CA LEU A 67 20.04 -0.90 -14.87
C LEU A 67 19.18 0.18 -14.22
N LEU A 68 17.95 -0.16 -13.81
CA LEU A 68 17.04 0.78 -13.16
C LEU A 68 17.57 1.21 -11.79
N ALA A 69 18.19 0.32 -11.03
CA ALA A 69 18.81 0.67 -9.74
C ALA A 69 19.98 1.64 -9.92
N LEU A 70 20.84 1.42 -10.91
CA LEU A 70 21.95 2.31 -11.23
C LEU A 70 21.45 3.68 -11.70
N LEU A 71 20.43 3.73 -12.56
CA LEU A 71 19.81 4.99 -12.97
C LEU A 71 19.21 5.73 -11.77
N GLY A 72 18.51 5.03 -10.88
CA GLY A 72 17.97 5.59 -9.65
C GLY A 72 19.07 6.17 -8.76
N LEU A 73 20.20 5.47 -8.59
CA LEU A 73 21.34 5.94 -7.84
C LEU A 73 21.96 7.19 -8.46
N LEU A 74 22.15 7.21 -9.77
CA LEU A 74 22.69 8.37 -10.49
C LEU A 74 21.79 9.61 -10.35
N LEU A 75 20.47 9.43 -10.39
CA LEU A 75 19.50 10.51 -10.21
C LEU A 75 19.42 11.00 -8.76
N ALA A 76 19.62 10.13 -7.79
CA ALA A 76 19.58 10.48 -6.37
C ALA A 76 20.87 11.14 -5.87
N TRP A 77 22.04 10.74 -6.41
CA TRP A 77 23.36 11.17 -5.97
C TRP A 77 23.53 12.70 -5.82
N PRO A 78 23.13 13.54 -6.81
CA PRO A 78 23.30 14.98 -6.71
C PRO A 78 22.27 15.69 -5.82
N LYS A 79 21.34 14.95 -5.19
CA LYS A 79 20.25 15.56 -4.42
C LYS A 79 20.71 15.92 -3.02
N LEU A 80 20.36 17.13 -2.57
CA LEU A 80 20.67 17.60 -1.22
C LEU A 80 19.92 16.80 -0.16
N ALA A 81 20.55 16.56 0.97
CA ALA A 81 19.92 15.95 2.13
C ALA A 81 18.71 16.78 2.61
N ALA A 82 17.73 16.11 3.23
CA ALA A 82 16.62 16.80 3.85
C ALA A 82 17.09 17.52 5.14
N PRO A 83 16.55 18.71 5.47
CA PRO A 83 16.84 19.39 6.72
C PRO A 83 16.45 18.50 7.92
N ILE A 84 17.29 18.51 8.95
CA ILE A 84 17.01 17.83 10.20
C ILE A 84 16.07 18.71 11.02
N VAL A 85 14.88 18.20 11.36
CA VAL A 85 13.94 18.89 12.25
C VAL A 85 14.46 18.75 13.69
N ALA A 86 14.82 19.87 14.32
CA ALA A 86 15.26 19.91 15.71
C ALA A 86 14.07 19.65 16.66
N GLY A 87 14.34 19.02 17.81
CA GLY A 87 13.36 18.72 18.85
C GLY A 87 13.60 17.36 19.52
N GLU A 88 12.98 17.17 20.67
CA GLU A 88 13.02 15.88 21.35
C GLU A 88 12.34 14.80 20.52
N ARG A 89 13.05 13.67 20.32
CA ARG A 89 12.54 12.51 19.59
C ARG A 89 11.96 11.51 20.58
N LEU A 90 10.77 11.06 20.33
CA LEU A 90 10.19 9.95 21.09
C LEU A 90 10.96 8.66 20.82
N PRO A 91 11.16 7.80 21.84
CA PRO A 91 11.66 6.44 21.62
C PRO A 91 10.80 5.70 20.60
N PHE A 92 11.45 4.91 19.73
CA PHE A 92 10.77 4.22 18.61
C PHE A 92 9.59 3.36 19.08
N ILE A 93 9.73 2.66 20.21
CA ILE A 93 8.66 1.81 20.76
C ILE A 93 7.40 2.61 21.14
N HIS A 94 7.56 3.84 21.64
CA HIS A 94 6.44 4.71 21.94
C HIS A 94 5.75 5.23 20.67
N VAL A 95 6.56 5.52 19.64
CA VAL A 95 6.03 5.88 18.31
C VAL A 95 5.25 4.71 17.73
N LEU A 96 5.82 3.50 17.74
CA LEU A 96 5.18 2.29 17.26
C LEU A 96 3.85 2.03 17.98
N GLY A 97 3.81 2.14 19.31
CA GLY A 97 2.58 1.96 20.08
C GLY A 97 1.48 2.95 19.68
N LYS A 98 1.84 4.22 19.41
CA LYS A 98 0.87 5.24 18.97
C LYS A 98 0.31 4.98 17.57
N VAL A 99 1.15 4.53 16.62
CA VAL A 99 0.72 4.29 15.25
C VAL A 99 0.12 2.89 15.04
N PHE A 100 0.27 1.99 16.03
CA PHE A 100 -0.13 0.58 15.94
C PHE A 100 -1.56 0.37 15.42
N PRO A 101 -2.61 1.02 15.95
CA PRO A 101 -3.97 0.79 15.46
C PRO A 101 -4.17 1.20 13.99
N HIS A 102 -3.53 2.30 13.57
CA HIS A 102 -3.58 2.78 12.19
C HIS A 102 -2.80 1.86 11.25
N GLY A 103 -1.64 1.36 11.72
CA GLY A 103 -0.84 0.36 11.05
C GLY A 103 -1.58 -0.96 10.85
N CYS A 104 -2.32 -1.43 11.85
CA CYS A 104 -3.17 -2.61 11.73
C CYS A 104 -4.26 -2.42 10.64
N GLY A 105 -4.88 -1.24 10.58
CA GLY A 105 -5.84 -0.93 9.52
C GLY A 105 -5.21 -0.99 8.12
N LEU A 106 -4.00 -0.44 7.98
CA LEU A 106 -3.22 -0.56 6.74
C LEU A 106 -2.87 -2.00 6.40
N ALA A 107 -2.34 -2.77 7.38
CA ALA A 107 -1.95 -4.16 7.18
C ALA A 107 -3.12 -5.00 6.66
N LEU A 108 -4.29 -4.83 7.26
CA LEU A 108 -5.51 -5.55 6.88
C LEU A 108 -5.96 -5.22 5.45
N GLY A 109 -5.91 -3.94 5.03
CA GLY A 109 -6.17 -3.56 3.64
C GLY A 109 -5.09 -4.09 2.69
N SER A 110 -3.82 -4.11 3.10
CA SER A 110 -2.70 -4.56 2.24
C SER A 110 -2.75 -6.04 1.88
N ILE A 111 -3.47 -6.87 2.65
CA ILE A 111 -3.69 -8.30 2.36
C ILE A 111 -4.35 -8.47 0.98
N GLY A 112 -5.29 -7.59 0.61
CA GLY A 112 -5.94 -7.62 -0.70
C GLY A 112 -4.95 -7.48 -1.85
N PHE A 113 -4.09 -6.46 -1.79
CA PHE A 113 -3.02 -6.28 -2.76
C PHE A 113 -2.04 -7.46 -2.79
N GLY A 114 -1.56 -7.91 -1.63
CA GLY A 114 -0.63 -9.04 -1.53
C GLY A 114 -1.19 -10.32 -2.13
N THR A 115 -2.48 -10.58 -1.93
CA THR A 115 -3.19 -11.74 -2.49
C THR A 115 -3.30 -11.65 -4.02
N ILE A 116 -3.70 -10.51 -4.55
CA ILE A 116 -3.78 -10.28 -6.01
C ILE A 116 -2.40 -10.41 -6.64
N ALA A 117 -1.40 -9.71 -6.10
CA ALA A 117 -0.06 -9.70 -6.67
C ALA A 117 0.61 -11.09 -6.71
N THR A 118 0.34 -11.92 -5.69
CA THR A 118 0.99 -13.24 -5.56
C THR A 118 0.24 -14.35 -6.30
N PHE A 119 -1.09 -14.35 -6.27
CA PHE A 119 -1.88 -15.53 -6.65
C PHE A 119 -2.79 -15.34 -7.86
N ILE A 120 -2.93 -14.14 -8.42
CA ILE A 120 -3.86 -13.91 -9.52
C ILE A 120 -3.56 -14.76 -10.75
N THR A 121 -2.28 -14.99 -11.07
CA THR A 121 -1.86 -15.84 -12.19
C THR A 121 -2.21 -17.31 -11.95
N LEU A 122 -2.03 -17.81 -10.73
CA LEU A 122 -2.41 -19.18 -10.36
C LEU A 122 -3.94 -19.34 -10.34
N TYR A 123 -4.67 -18.35 -9.85
CA TYR A 123 -6.13 -18.36 -9.90
C TYR A 123 -6.65 -18.45 -11.34
N TYR A 124 -6.12 -17.62 -12.25
CA TYR A 124 -6.47 -17.67 -13.67
C TYR A 124 -6.14 -19.02 -14.31
N ALA A 125 -4.97 -19.58 -13.98
CA ALA A 125 -4.56 -20.89 -14.47
C ALA A 125 -5.54 -22.01 -14.06
N THR A 126 -6.03 -22.00 -12.80
CA THR A 126 -7.00 -23.00 -12.33
C THR A 126 -8.38 -22.84 -12.96
N ARG A 127 -8.70 -21.65 -13.45
CA ARG A 127 -9.96 -21.36 -14.16
C ARG A 127 -9.85 -21.50 -15.68
N HIS A 128 -8.64 -21.77 -16.20
CA HIS A 128 -8.32 -21.77 -17.64
C HIS A 128 -8.65 -20.44 -18.33
N TRP A 129 -8.40 -19.32 -17.61
CA TRP A 129 -8.57 -17.97 -18.13
C TRP A 129 -7.23 -17.40 -18.62
N ASP A 130 -7.29 -16.61 -19.69
CA ASP A 130 -6.12 -15.94 -20.26
C ASP A 130 -5.91 -14.54 -19.67
N ASN A 131 -4.70 -14.00 -19.91
CA ASN A 131 -4.37 -12.60 -19.62
C ASN A 131 -4.41 -12.18 -18.15
N ALA A 132 -4.06 -13.05 -17.21
CA ALA A 132 -3.97 -12.75 -15.78
C ALA A 132 -3.18 -11.47 -15.46
N VAL A 133 -2.15 -11.15 -16.26
CA VAL A 133 -1.29 -9.96 -16.13
C VAL A 133 -2.10 -8.66 -16.17
N LEU A 134 -3.21 -8.63 -16.93
CA LEU A 134 -4.07 -7.46 -17.03
C LEU A 134 -4.73 -7.09 -15.68
N CYS A 135 -4.89 -8.05 -14.77
CA CYS A 135 -5.39 -7.76 -13.40
C CYS A 135 -4.45 -6.80 -12.66
N LEU A 136 -3.13 -7.05 -12.71
CA LEU A 136 -2.14 -6.18 -12.06
C LEU A 136 -2.05 -4.82 -12.76
N SER A 137 -2.13 -4.81 -14.08
CA SER A 137 -2.14 -3.56 -14.86
C SER A 137 -3.37 -2.71 -14.55
N LEU A 138 -4.56 -3.31 -14.50
CA LEU A 138 -5.80 -2.62 -14.15
C LEU A 138 -5.84 -2.19 -12.69
N PHE A 139 -5.36 -3.03 -11.77
CA PHE A 139 -5.17 -2.65 -10.37
C PHE A 139 -4.31 -1.40 -10.25
N GLY A 140 -3.12 -1.40 -10.87
CA GLY A 140 -2.20 -0.26 -10.83
C GLY A 140 -2.75 0.98 -11.53
N ALA A 141 -3.38 0.84 -12.69
CA ALA A 141 -4.00 1.95 -13.42
C ALA A 141 -5.15 2.59 -12.62
N SER A 142 -6.02 1.77 -12.02
CA SER A 142 -7.12 2.23 -11.16
C SER A 142 -6.60 2.90 -9.88
N PHE A 143 -5.53 2.34 -9.29
CA PHE A 143 -4.85 2.92 -8.15
C PHE A 143 -4.31 4.32 -8.46
N ILE A 144 -3.64 4.50 -9.59
CA ILE A 144 -3.14 5.81 -10.04
C ILE A 144 -4.31 6.75 -10.33
N GLY A 145 -5.31 6.29 -11.08
CA GLY A 145 -6.49 7.06 -11.42
C GLY A 145 -7.20 7.60 -10.18
N ALA A 146 -7.41 6.76 -9.17
CA ALA A 146 -8.01 7.19 -7.89
C ALA A 146 -7.16 8.27 -7.19
N ARG A 147 -5.84 8.15 -7.18
CA ARG A 147 -4.94 9.17 -6.57
C ARG A 147 -4.96 10.50 -7.31
N LEU A 148 -5.00 10.46 -8.63
CA LEU A 148 -5.05 11.68 -9.44
C LEU A 148 -6.40 12.40 -9.29
N LEU A 149 -7.50 11.66 -9.28
CA LEU A 149 -8.85 12.21 -9.18
C LEU A 149 -9.20 12.66 -7.76
N PHE A 150 -8.80 11.90 -6.76
CA PHE A 150 -9.25 12.04 -5.37
C PHE A 150 -8.12 12.38 -4.38
N GLY A 151 -6.90 12.73 -4.85
CA GLY A 151 -5.75 13.04 -3.99
C GLY A 151 -5.99 14.16 -2.96
N ASN A 152 -6.87 15.11 -3.25
CA ASN A 152 -7.23 16.20 -2.33
C ASN A 152 -8.35 15.81 -1.33
N LEU A 153 -8.94 14.63 -1.45
CA LEU A 153 -10.08 14.22 -0.65
C LEU A 153 -9.72 14.08 0.83
N ILE A 154 -8.49 13.64 1.12
CA ILE A 154 -7.96 13.51 2.49
C ILE A 154 -7.96 14.86 3.20
N ASN A 155 -7.55 15.93 2.51
CA ASN A 155 -7.51 17.28 3.07
C ASN A 155 -8.93 17.87 3.29
N ARG A 156 -9.92 17.44 2.50
CA ARG A 156 -11.30 17.95 2.58
C ARG A 156 -12.16 17.19 3.57
N LEU A 157 -12.07 15.87 3.60
CA LEU A 157 -12.94 14.99 4.39
C LEU A 157 -12.28 14.42 5.64
N GLY A 158 -10.93 14.52 5.74
CA GLY A 158 -10.14 13.86 6.78
C GLY A 158 -9.75 12.42 6.41
N GLY A 159 -8.67 11.92 7.04
CA GLY A 159 -8.08 10.62 6.72
C GLY A 159 -9.03 9.46 6.99
N PHE A 160 -9.68 9.42 8.14
CA PHE A 160 -10.56 8.29 8.50
C PHE A 160 -11.73 8.10 7.53
N ARG A 161 -12.43 9.19 7.14
CA ARG A 161 -13.57 9.08 6.21
C ARG A 161 -13.14 8.54 4.85
N VAL A 162 -11.97 8.99 4.37
CA VAL A 162 -11.40 8.50 3.11
C VAL A 162 -10.99 7.05 3.24
N ALA A 163 -10.33 6.64 4.34
CA ALA A 163 -9.94 5.26 4.56
C ALA A 163 -11.15 4.31 4.62
N ILE A 164 -12.21 4.72 5.32
CA ILE A 164 -13.48 3.96 5.40
C ILE A 164 -14.08 3.74 4.01
N ALA A 165 -14.23 4.81 3.22
CA ALA A 165 -14.76 4.71 1.86
C ALA A 165 -13.88 3.81 0.98
N CYS A 166 -12.57 3.97 1.07
CA CYS A 166 -11.59 3.19 0.31
C CYS A 166 -11.60 1.71 0.66
N LEU A 167 -11.59 1.36 1.94
CA LEU A 167 -11.65 -0.03 2.39
C LEU A 167 -13.01 -0.69 2.04
N SER A 168 -14.11 0.07 2.01
CA SER A 168 -15.40 -0.44 1.53
C SER A 168 -15.34 -0.82 0.06
N VAL A 169 -14.76 0.05 -0.78
CA VAL A 169 -14.61 -0.20 -2.22
C VAL A 169 -13.66 -1.38 -2.47
N GLU A 170 -12.55 -1.47 -1.73
CA GLU A 170 -11.61 -2.58 -1.80
C GLU A 170 -12.26 -3.90 -1.43
N THR A 171 -13.03 -3.93 -0.33
CA THR A 171 -13.78 -5.12 0.10
C THR A 171 -14.73 -5.60 -1.01
N LEU A 172 -15.46 -4.68 -1.65
CA LEU A 172 -16.33 -5.01 -2.78
C LEU A 172 -15.55 -5.57 -3.97
N GLY A 173 -14.38 -5.00 -4.30
CA GLY A 173 -13.51 -5.51 -5.36
C GLY A 173 -13.01 -6.92 -5.09
N LEU A 174 -12.62 -7.21 -3.85
CA LEU A 174 -12.16 -8.54 -3.43
C LEU A 174 -13.30 -9.57 -3.42
N LEU A 175 -14.51 -9.18 -3.04
CA LEU A 175 -15.70 -10.02 -3.15
C LEU A 175 -16.04 -10.33 -4.61
N LEU A 176 -15.88 -9.36 -5.52
CA LEU A 176 -16.03 -9.59 -6.96
C LEU A 176 -15.01 -10.59 -7.50
N LEU A 177 -13.77 -10.55 -7.05
CA LEU A 177 -12.73 -11.54 -7.39
C LEU A 177 -13.11 -12.94 -6.88
N TRP A 178 -13.60 -13.03 -5.64
CA TRP A 178 -14.04 -14.32 -5.07
C TRP A 178 -15.19 -14.93 -5.85
N LEU A 179 -16.18 -14.12 -6.22
CA LEU A 179 -17.40 -14.56 -6.90
C LEU A 179 -17.27 -14.57 -8.43
N ALA A 180 -16.11 -14.24 -9.00
CA ALA A 180 -15.93 -14.06 -10.43
C ALA A 180 -16.34 -15.31 -11.23
N PRO A 181 -17.37 -15.23 -12.09
CA PRO A 181 -17.76 -16.33 -12.97
C PRO A 181 -16.85 -16.45 -14.20
N ASP A 182 -16.24 -15.34 -14.63
CA ASP A 182 -15.35 -15.24 -15.78
C ASP A 182 -14.22 -14.22 -15.57
N ALA A 183 -13.28 -14.17 -16.53
CA ALA A 183 -12.11 -13.32 -16.47
C ALA A 183 -12.44 -11.81 -16.40
N ASN A 184 -13.55 -11.36 -17.02
CA ASN A 184 -13.91 -9.94 -17.04
C ASN A 184 -14.36 -9.46 -15.66
N TRP A 185 -15.11 -10.31 -14.94
CA TRP A 185 -15.47 -10.04 -13.54
C TRP A 185 -14.23 -9.97 -12.65
N ALA A 186 -13.26 -10.86 -12.86
CA ALA A 186 -12.01 -10.84 -12.13
C ALA A 186 -11.19 -9.56 -12.44
N LEU A 187 -11.16 -9.12 -13.70
CA LEU A 187 -10.54 -7.85 -14.10
C LEU A 187 -11.23 -6.65 -13.42
N ALA A 188 -12.57 -6.62 -13.41
CA ALA A 188 -13.33 -5.59 -12.72
C ALA A 188 -13.06 -5.59 -11.20
N GLY A 189 -13.00 -6.77 -10.57
CA GLY A 189 -12.67 -6.92 -9.17
C GLY A 189 -11.26 -6.42 -8.84
N ALA A 190 -10.26 -6.75 -9.66
CA ALA A 190 -8.89 -6.25 -9.51
C ALA A 190 -8.80 -4.72 -9.67
N ALA A 191 -9.49 -4.15 -10.67
CA ALA A 191 -9.56 -2.71 -10.87
C ALA A 191 -10.21 -1.99 -9.67
N LEU A 192 -11.32 -2.52 -9.17
CA LEU A 192 -12.04 -1.96 -8.03
C LEU A 192 -11.22 -2.07 -6.73
N SER A 193 -10.52 -3.19 -6.53
CA SER A 193 -9.59 -3.36 -5.40
C SER A 193 -8.44 -2.35 -5.46
N GLY A 194 -7.84 -2.13 -6.64
CA GLY A 194 -6.78 -1.14 -6.81
C GLY A 194 -7.26 0.29 -6.55
N PHE A 195 -8.46 0.62 -7.03
CA PHE A 195 -9.10 1.91 -6.76
C PHE A 195 -9.33 2.11 -5.26
N GLY A 196 -9.90 1.10 -4.58
CA GLY A 196 -10.16 1.13 -3.14
C GLY A 196 -8.88 1.23 -2.30
N PHE A 197 -7.89 0.41 -2.57
CA PHE A 197 -6.64 0.43 -1.81
C PHE A 197 -5.83 1.72 -1.97
N SER A 198 -6.04 2.46 -3.05
CA SER A 198 -5.21 3.60 -3.47
C SER A 198 -4.97 4.64 -2.37
N LEU A 199 -5.99 5.08 -1.67
CA LEU A 199 -5.86 6.15 -0.67
C LEU A 199 -5.78 5.63 0.77
N VAL A 200 -5.83 4.32 1.03
CA VAL A 200 -5.77 3.74 2.39
C VAL A 200 -4.46 4.14 3.08
N PHE A 201 -3.32 3.94 2.39
CA PHE A 201 -2.00 4.28 2.95
C PHE A 201 -1.87 5.76 3.32
N PRO A 202 -2.12 6.74 2.43
CA PRO A 202 -2.00 8.15 2.80
C PRO A 202 -3.09 8.60 3.79
N ALA A 203 -4.28 8.04 3.73
CA ALA A 203 -5.38 8.43 4.60
C ALA A 203 -5.13 8.05 6.08
N LEU A 204 -4.83 6.79 6.36
CA LEU A 204 -4.47 6.35 7.70
C LEU A 204 -3.07 6.85 8.12
N GLY A 205 -2.16 7.04 7.16
CA GLY A 205 -0.82 7.56 7.41
C GLY A 205 -0.81 8.99 7.93
N VAL A 206 -1.65 9.87 7.40
CA VAL A 206 -1.80 11.25 7.90
C VAL A 206 -2.31 11.24 9.35
N GLU A 207 -3.30 10.41 9.66
CA GLU A 207 -3.83 10.28 11.03
C GLU A 207 -2.75 9.73 11.98
N ALA A 208 -2.00 8.70 11.56
CA ALA A 208 -0.90 8.12 12.34
C ALA A 208 0.23 9.13 12.65
N VAL A 209 0.67 9.88 11.63
CA VAL A 209 1.76 10.87 11.76
C VAL A 209 1.36 12.05 12.65
N ASN A 210 0.08 12.40 12.71
CA ASN A 210 -0.43 13.46 13.57
C ASN A 210 -0.48 13.09 15.07
N LEU A 211 -0.24 11.82 15.42
CA LEU A 211 -0.18 11.37 16.81
C LEU A 211 1.15 11.68 17.51
N VAL A 212 2.18 12.08 16.76
CA VAL A 212 3.53 12.30 17.27
C VAL A 212 4.02 13.72 16.99
N PRO A 213 5.01 14.22 17.78
CA PRO A 213 5.65 15.52 17.54
C PRO A 213 6.34 15.57 16.17
N ALA A 214 6.55 16.78 15.65
CA ALA A 214 7.18 17.00 14.35
C ALA A 214 8.55 16.33 14.20
N SER A 215 9.38 16.33 15.27
CA SER A 215 10.69 15.69 15.36
C SER A 215 10.66 14.16 15.22
N SER A 216 9.51 13.53 15.51
CA SER A 216 9.31 12.07 15.47
C SER A 216 8.49 11.59 14.26
N ARG A 217 8.06 12.49 13.36
CA ARG A 217 7.21 12.12 12.22
C ARG A 217 7.86 11.15 11.24
N GLY A 218 9.18 11.29 11.02
CA GLY A 218 9.92 10.34 10.20
C GLY A 218 9.90 8.92 10.78
N ALA A 219 10.09 8.80 12.10
CA ALA A 219 9.98 7.52 12.80
C ALA A 219 8.54 6.96 12.73
N ALA A 220 7.51 7.82 12.78
CA ALA A 220 6.11 7.40 12.64
C ALA A 220 5.80 6.86 11.24
N VAL A 221 6.32 7.49 10.18
CA VAL A 221 6.17 6.97 8.82
C VAL A 221 6.85 5.61 8.68
N GLY A 222 8.09 5.46 9.18
CA GLY A 222 8.80 4.18 9.16
C GLY A 222 8.08 3.09 9.95
N ALA A 223 7.64 3.39 11.17
CA ALA A 223 6.87 2.47 11.99
C ALA A 223 5.53 2.08 11.36
N TYR A 224 4.87 3.02 10.67
CA TYR A 224 3.63 2.78 9.96
C TYR A 224 3.83 1.93 8.69
N SER A 225 4.89 2.19 7.93
CA SER A 225 5.24 1.41 6.73
C SER A 225 5.60 -0.04 7.07
N LEU A 226 6.14 -0.31 8.27
CA LEU A 226 6.44 -1.67 8.72
C LEU A 226 5.20 -2.59 8.65
N PHE A 227 4.00 -2.05 8.86
CA PHE A 227 2.77 -2.84 8.85
C PHE A 227 2.39 -3.35 7.45
N ILE A 228 2.64 -2.57 6.40
CA ILE A 228 2.43 -3.06 5.03
C ILE A 228 3.47 -4.13 4.68
N ASP A 229 4.74 -3.94 5.05
CA ASP A 229 5.81 -4.89 4.79
C ASP A 229 5.54 -6.24 5.49
N LEU A 230 5.15 -6.20 6.77
CA LEU A 230 4.76 -7.39 7.53
C LEU A 230 3.52 -8.07 6.92
N SER A 231 2.52 -7.29 6.54
CA SER A 231 1.31 -7.81 5.89
C SER A 231 1.65 -8.56 4.61
N LEU A 232 2.44 -7.97 3.73
CA LEU A 232 2.85 -8.61 2.47
C LEU A 232 3.68 -9.87 2.71
N GLY A 233 4.59 -9.85 3.71
CA GLY A 233 5.41 -11.01 4.07
C GLY A 233 4.58 -12.19 4.60
N ILE A 234 3.53 -11.92 5.36
CA ILE A 234 2.65 -12.94 5.96
C ILE A 234 1.58 -13.41 4.97
N THR A 235 1.11 -12.53 4.09
CA THR A 235 0.01 -12.83 3.15
C THR A 235 0.34 -14.03 2.25
N GLY A 236 1.56 -14.11 1.71
CA GLY A 236 1.95 -15.21 0.82
C GLY A 236 1.77 -16.59 1.45
N PRO A 237 2.45 -16.91 2.55
CA PRO A 237 2.32 -18.20 3.25
C PRO A 237 0.89 -18.48 3.71
N LEU A 238 0.20 -17.48 4.27
CA LEU A 238 -1.14 -17.66 4.80
C LEU A 238 -2.18 -17.91 3.69
N ALA A 239 -2.17 -17.10 2.64
CA ALA A 239 -3.05 -17.30 1.49
C ALA A 239 -2.72 -18.60 0.74
N GLY A 240 -1.43 -19.00 0.67
CA GLY A 240 -1.02 -20.28 0.11
C GLY A 240 -1.60 -21.46 0.88
N ALA A 241 -1.58 -21.43 2.22
CA ALA A 241 -2.20 -22.46 3.06
C ALA A 241 -3.72 -22.52 2.87
N ILE A 242 -4.39 -21.36 2.75
CA ILE A 242 -5.83 -21.29 2.48
C ILE A 242 -6.14 -21.86 1.08
N ALA A 243 -5.34 -21.51 0.08
CA ALA A 243 -5.52 -22.03 -1.28
C ALA A 243 -5.38 -23.56 -1.35
N ALA A 244 -4.43 -24.13 -0.60
CA ALA A 244 -4.21 -25.58 -0.54
C ALA A 244 -5.39 -26.33 0.07
N GLY A 245 -6.08 -25.77 1.07
CA GLY A 245 -7.22 -26.40 1.73
C GLY A 245 -8.57 -26.09 1.09
N PHE A 246 -8.77 -24.91 0.55
CA PHE A 246 -10.08 -24.40 0.12
C PHE A 246 -10.12 -23.88 -1.33
N GLY A 247 -9.01 -24.01 -2.06
CA GLY A 247 -8.90 -23.57 -3.45
C GLY A 247 -8.58 -22.06 -3.58
N PHE A 248 -8.13 -21.66 -4.79
CA PHE A 248 -7.62 -20.31 -5.03
C PHE A 248 -8.68 -19.19 -4.91
N ALA A 249 -9.96 -19.47 -5.14
CA ALA A 249 -11.00 -18.45 -4.98
C ALA A 249 -11.13 -17.99 -3.52
N SER A 250 -10.97 -18.90 -2.56
CA SER A 250 -11.14 -18.61 -1.12
C SER A 250 -10.13 -17.62 -0.55
N ILE A 251 -8.98 -17.44 -1.20
CA ILE A 251 -8.00 -16.44 -0.78
C ILE A 251 -8.53 -15.01 -0.94
N PHE A 252 -9.38 -14.76 -1.95
CA PHE A 252 -9.99 -13.44 -2.14
C PHE A 252 -11.11 -13.19 -1.12
N LEU A 253 -11.82 -14.23 -0.67
CA LEU A 253 -12.74 -14.12 0.46
C LEU A 253 -11.99 -13.79 1.74
N PHE A 254 -10.87 -14.47 2.01
CA PHE A 254 -10.00 -14.17 3.15
C PHE A 254 -9.53 -12.72 3.12
N ALA A 255 -9.06 -12.23 1.96
CA ALA A 255 -8.64 -10.86 1.77
C ALA A 255 -9.80 -9.86 1.96
N ALA A 256 -11.01 -10.19 1.48
CA ALA A 256 -12.21 -9.38 1.67
C ALA A 256 -12.59 -9.27 3.17
N ILE A 257 -12.52 -10.38 3.92
CA ILE A 257 -12.74 -10.38 5.37
C ILE A 257 -11.69 -9.51 6.07
N ALA A 258 -10.43 -9.60 5.68
CA ALA A 258 -9.36 -8.77 6.23
C ALA A 258 -9.61 -7.27 5.96
N ALA A 259 -9.91 -6.89 4.71
CA ALA A 259 -10.24 -5.51 4.34
C ALA A 259 -11.48 -4.99 5.10
N CYS A 260 -12.52 -5.83 5.24
CA CYS A 260 -13.71 -5.52 6.04
C CYS A 260 -13.37 -5.31 7.53
N THR A 261 -12.47 -6.12 8.09
CA THR A 261 -11.97 -5.93 9.47
C THR A 261 -11.20 -4.62 9.60
N GLY A 262 -10.38 -4.26 8.60
CA GLY A 262 -9.71 -2.96 8.52
C GLY A 262 -10.69 -1.78 8.44
N LEU A 263 -11.79 -1.96 7.70
CA LEU A 263 -12.91 -1.01 7.64
C LEU A 263 -13.55 -0.80 9.02
N VAL A 264 -13.90 -1.88 9.72
CA VAL A 264 -14.49 -1.83 11.07
C VAL A 264 -13.53 -1.16 12.06
N LEU A 265 -12.24 -1.50 12.00
CA LEU A 265 -11.22 -0.85 12.82
C LEU A 265 -11.12 0.67 12.52
N SER A 266 -11.17 1.06 11.26
CA SER A 266 -11.11 2.47 10.85
C SER A 266 -12.36 3.25 11.32
N LEU A 267 -13.53 2.62 11.29
CA LEU A 267 -14.77 3.18 11.86
C LEU A 267 -14.65 3.38 13.39
N TYR A 268 -14.14 2.39 14.09
CA TYR A 268 -13.91 2.47 15.53
C TYR A 268 -12.95 3.61 15.90
N LEU A 269 -11.82 3.72 15.19
CA LEU A 269 -10.85 4.80 15.40
C LEU A 269 -11.43 6.19 15.08
N TYR A 270 -12.25 6.28 14.03
CA TYR A 270 -12.95 7.52 13.68
C TYR A 270 -13.86 8.00 14.81
N HIS A 271 -14.62 7.10 15.44
CA HIS A 271 -15.48 7.44 16.56
C HIS A 271 -14.73 7.78 17.85
N GLN A 272 -13.51 7.29 18.03
CA GLN A 272 -12.66 7.62 19.18
C GLN A 272 -11.88 8.93 19.02
N ALA A 273 -11.57 9.35 17.80
CA ALA A 273 -10.74 10.52 17.51
C ALA A 273 -11.22 11.83 18.19
N PRO A 274 -12.52 12.15 18.25
CA PRO A 274 -13.02 13.35 18.95
C PRO A 274 -12.75 13.33 20.45
N LYS A 275 -12.94 12.17 21.09
CA LYS A 275 -12.72 12.01 22.56
C LYS A 275 -11.25 12.24 22.92
N LEU A 276 -10.34 11.69 22.14
CA LEU A 276 -8.90 11.85 22.34
C LEU A 276 -8.41 13.30 22.11
N ARG A 277 -9.07 14.07 21.25
CA ARG A 277 -8.81 15.50 21.09
C ARG A 277 -9.23 16.30 22.31
N GLN A 278 -10.43 16.08 22.83
CA GLN A 278 -10.93 16.75 24.04
C GLN A 278 -10.06 16.48 25.27
N GLU A 279 -9.59 15.24 25.45
CA GLU A 279 -8.67 14.88 26.55
C GLU A 279 -7.29 15.54 26.44
N ARG A 280 -6.82 15.84 25.22
CA ARG A 280 -5.55 16.55 24.99
C ARG A 280 -5.66 18.05 25.22
N GLU A 281 -6.81 18.66 24.95
CA GLU A 281 -7.07 20.08 25.16
C GLU A 281 -7.36 20.39 26.65
N ALA A 282 -7.75 19.39 27.44
CA ALA A 282 -8.00 19.49 28.87
C ALA A 282 -6.75 19.28 29.76
N ARG A 283 -5.61 18.87 29.18
CA ARG A 283 -4.30 18.70 29.83
C ARG A 283 -3.34 19.83 29.47
#